data_57121372076ddac08b257ab4ef36cf67
#
_entry.id   57121372076ddac08b257ab4ef36cf67
#
_cell.length_a   1.000
_cell.length_b   1.000
_cell.length_c   1.000
_cell.angle_alpha   90.00
_cell.angle_beta   90.00
_cell.angle_gamma   90.00
#
_symmetry.space_group_name_H-M   'P 1'
#
loop_
_entity.id
_entity.type
_entity.pdbx_description
1 polymer ?
#
loop_
_entity_poly.entity_id
_entity_poly.type
_entity_poly.pdbx_seq_one_letter_code
_entity_poly.pdbx_strand_id
1 'polypeptide(L)'
;NPAPEGIHRDGTDLIAIFSIGRSNIQGGETHLYRSRKESAVFNKPLNPGELLLLNDREFFHYTTPVKPLDDDHEGTRDVFVLTCPSLLS
;
A
#
# COMPACT_ATOMS: atom_id res chain seq x y z
N ASN A 1 -3.36 11.63 6.68
CA ASN A 1 -2.10 11.46 7.40
C ASN A 1 -1.02 10.94 6.47
N PRO A 2 0.19 11.42 6.62
CA PRO A 2 1.29 10.84 5.86
C PRO A 2 1.50 9.40 6.28
N ALA A 3 1.99 8.59 5.36
CA ALA A 3 2.39 7.23 5.70
C ALA A 3 3.49 7.31 6.76
N PRO A 4 3.40 6.53 7.85
CA PRO A 4 4.38 6.61 8.93
C PRO A 4 5.76 6.11 8.52
N GLU A 5 5.82 5.36 7.45
CA GLU A 5 7.04 4.72 6.99
C GLU A 5 7.32 5.10 5.55
N GLY A 6 8.59 5.23 5.21
CA GLY A 6 9.01 5.43 3.84
C GLY A 6 8.99 4.13 3.05
N ILE A 7 9.79 4.07 2.01
CA ILE A 7 9.96 2.87 1.19
C ILE A 7 10.62 1.79 2.05
N HIS A 8 9.96 0.64 2.20
CA HIS A 8 10.43 -0.40 3.14
C HIS A 8 10.04 -1.80 2.71
N ARG A 9 10.57 -2.77 3.43
CA ARG A 9 10.16 -4.19 3.43
C ARG A 9 9.78 -4.57 4.84
N ASP A 10 8.85 -5.52 4.96
CA ASP A 10 8.44 -6.03 6.28
C ASP A 10 9.23 -7.25 6.72
N GLY A 11 10.02 -7.83 5.82
CA GLY A 11 10.80 -9.03 6.13
C GLY A 11 10.03 -10.32 6.04
N THR A 12 8.89 -10.31 5.35
CA THR A 12 8.06 -11.49 5.13
C THR A 12 8.23 -11.99 3.70
N ASP A 13 7.64 -13.16 3.38
CA ASP A 13 7.70 -13.69 2.02
C ASP A 13 6.63 -13.07 1.14
N LEU A 14 5.42 -12.91 1.66
CA LEU A 14 4.28 -12.47 0.88
C LEU A 14 3.42 -11.51 1.68
N ILE A 15 2.94 -10.48 1.00
CA ILE A 15 1.98 -9.54 1.58
C ILE A 15 0.78 -9.46 0.64
N ALA A 16 -0.41 -9.53 1.23
CA ALA A 16 -1.67 -9.32 0.52
C ALA A 16 -2.31 -8.06 1.08
N ILE A 17 -2.68 -7.14 0.19
CA ILE A 17 -3.37 -5.92 0.55
C ILE A 17 -4.72 -5.92 -0.16
N PHE A 18 -5.80 -5.97 0.60
CA PHE A 18 -7.15 -5.95 0.06
C PHE A 18 -7.82 -4.63 0.43
N SER A 19 -8.23 -3.88 -0.60
CA SER A 19 -8.92 -2.62 -0.37
C SER A 19 -10.39 -2.89 -0.08
N ILE A 20 -10.84 -2.47 1.10
CA ILE A 20 -12.23 -2.63 1.51
C ILE A 20 -13.02 -1.39 1.14
N GLY A 21 -12.45 -0.21 1.38
CA GLY A 21 -13.13 1.02 1.07
C GLY A 21 -12.19 2.20 0.95
N ARG A 22 -12.61 3.17 0.15
CA ARG A 22 -11.97 4.49 0.14
C ARG A 22 -13.04 5.51 -0.20
N SER A 23 -13.07 6.61 0.52
CA SER A 23 -14.08 7.63 0.37
C SER A 23 -13.50 8.99 0.65
N ASN A 24 -13.77 9.94 -0.23
CA ASN A 24 -13.38 11.35 -0.09
C ASN A 24 -11.89 11.53 0.15
N ILE A 25 -11.04 10.77 -0.55
CA ILE A 25 -9.60 10.91 -0.42
C ILE A 25 -8.90 10.97 -1.76
N GLN A 26 -7.74 11.62 -1.74
CA GLN A 26 -6.74 11.52 -2.78
C GLN A 26 -5.46 10.99 -2.15
N GLY A 27 -4.58 10.43 -2.94
CA GLY A 27 -3.40 9.75 -2.43
C GLY A 27 -3.73 8.37 -1.90
N GLY A 28 -2.95 7.88 -0.96
CA GLY A 28 -3.10 6.51 -0.48
C GLY A 28 -2.80 5.50 -1.59
N GLU A 29 -1.87 5.84 -2.48
CA GLU A 29 -1.45 4.97 -3.57
C GLU A 29 -0.38 4.01 -3.08
N THR A 30 -0.47 2.76 -3.52
CA THR A 30 0.56 1.78 -3.24
C THR A 30 1.59 1.81 -4.36
N HIS A 31 2.84 2.00 -3.97
CA HIS A 31 3.97 2.03 -4.89
C HIS A 31 4.90 0.86 -4.58
N LEU A 32 5.36 0.17 -5.62
CA LEU A 32 6.31 -0.92 -5.50
C LEU A 32 7.61 -0.55 -6.22
N TYR A 33 8.73 -0.90 -5.60
CA TYR A 33 10.06 -0.59 -6.10
C TYR A 33 10.94 -1.84 -6.05
N ARG A 34 11.78 -2.04 -7.05
CA ARG A 34 12.81 -3.09 -6.98
C ARG A 34 14.00 -2.64 -6.15
N SER A 35 14.22 -1.34 -6.06
CA SER A 35 15.31 -0.75 -5.32
C SER A 35 14.86 0.60 -4.78
N ARG A 36 15.41 1.01 -3.64
CA ARG A 36 15.10 2.32 -3.07
C ARG A 36 15.57 3.48 -3.95
N LYS A 37 16.48 3.21 -4.88
CA LYS A 37 17.07 4.23 -5.75
C LYS A 37 16.40 4.33 -7.11
N GLU A 38 15.52 3.41 -7.43
CA GLU A 38 14.86 3.37 -8.73
C GLU A 38 13.44 3.94 -8.63
N SER A 39 12.87 4.25 -9.79
CA SER A 39 11.48 4.67 -9.86
C SER A 39 10.56 3.48 -9.56
N ALA A 40 9.35 3.78 -9.12
CA ALA A 40 8.36 2.76 -8.85
C ALA A 40 8.06 1.97 -10.13
N VAL A 41 8.00 0.64 -10.00
CA VAL A 41 7.61 -0.24 -11.10
C VAL A 41 6.10 -0.43 -11.15
N PHE A 42 5.41 -0.05 -10.10
CA PHE A 42 3.97 -0.14 -9.98
C PHE A 42 3.51 0.99 -9.08
N ASN A 43 2.44 1.68 -9.46
CA ASN A 43 1.79 2.62 -8.56
C ASN A 43 0.30 2.65 -8.89
N LYS A 44 -0.52 2.56 -7.86
CA LYS A 44 -1.96 2.55 -8.04
C LYS A 44 -2.66 2.82 -6.71
N PRO A 45 -3.71 3.67 -6.70
CA PRO A 45 -4.64 3.66 -5.59
C PRO A 45 -5.48 2.38 -5.70
N LEU A 46 -5.48 1.55 -4.67
CA LEU A 46 -6.30 0.35 -4.68
C LEU A 46 -7.76 0.76 -4.44
N ASN A 47 -8.60 0.49 -5.41
CA ASN A 47 -10.02 0.78 -5.29
C ASN A 47 -10.73 -0.31 -4.50
N PRO A 48 -11.90 -0.02 -3.93
CA PRO A 48 -12.64 -1.04 -3.18
C PRO A 48 -12.84 -2.32 -4.00
N GLY A 49 -12.56 -3.45 -3.37
CA GLY A 49 -12.64 -4.76 -3.99
C GLY A 49 -11.37 -5.23 -4.69
N GLU A 50 -10.35 -4.38 -4.78
CA GLU A 50 -9.10 -4.76 -5.41
C GLU A 50 -8.14 -5.41 -4.41
N LEU A 51 -7.40 -6.40 -4.89
CA LEU A 51 -6.43 -7.14 -4.11
C LEU A 51 -5.06 -7.02 -4.78
N LEU A 52 -4.06 -6.68 -3.99
CA LEU A 52 -2.67 -6.70 -4.43
C LEU A 52 -1.92 -7.76 -3.65
N LEU A 53 -1.27 -8.68 -4.36
CA LEU A 53 -0.33 -9.62 -3.78
C LEU A 53 1.06 -9.19 -4.18
N LEU A 54 1.96 -9.08 -3.21
CA LEU A 54 3.33 -8.70 -3.52
C LEU A 54 4.33 -9.63 -2.83
N ASN A 55 5.42 -9.89 -3.55
CA ASN A 55 6.55 -10.62 -3.00
C ASN A 55 7.43 -9.64 -2.24
N ASP A 56 7.37 -9.72 -0.91
CA ASP A 56 8.07 -8.78 -0.04
C ASP A 56 9.59 -8.94 -0.08
N ARG A 57 10.08 -10.06 -0.62
CA ARG A 57 11.52 -10.29 -0.79
C ARG A 57 12.09 -9.59 -2.01
N GLU A 58 11.27 -9.38 -3.04
CA GLU A 58 11.70 -8.75 -4.29
C GLU A 58 11.43 -7.26 -4.33
N PHE A 59 10.41 -6.80 -3.62
CA PHE A 59 9.94 -5.42 -3.74
C PHE A 59 9.99 -4.68 -2.41
N PHE A 60 10.38 -3.43 -2.50
CA PHE A 60 10.11 -2.46 -1.45
C PHE A 60 8.75 -1.86 -1.74
N HIS A 61 8.05 -1.42 -0.73
CA HIS A 61 6.75 -0.80 -0.91
C HIS A 61 6.61 0.49 -0.10
N TYR A 62 5.67 1.31 -0.54
CA TYR A 62 5.40 2.61 0.07
C TYR A 62 3.96 2.98 -0.24
N THR A 63 3.29 3.56 0.73
CA THR A 63 1.96 4.12 0.53
C THR A 63 2.04 5.63 0.63
N THR A 64 1.53 6.33 -0.38
CA THR A 64 1.56 7.79 -0.38
C THR A 64 0.62 8.36 0.67
N PRO A 65 0.87 9.60 1.14
CA PRO A 65 -0.03 10.24 2.09
C PRO A 65 -1.46 10.35 1.58
N VAL A 66 -2.39 10.30 2.52
CA VAL A 66 -3.83 10.39 2.24
C VAL A 66 -4.30 11.79 2.62
N LYS A 67 -5.08 12.41 1.74
CA LYS A 67 -5.69 13.71 2.00
C LYS A 67 -7.16 13.67 1.62
N PRO A 68 -8.05 14.37 2.36
CA PRO A 68 -9.42 14.52 1.92
C PRO A 68 -9.50 15.25 0.58
N LEU A 69 -10.48 14.88 -0.25
CA LEU A 69 -10.75 15.61 -1.49
C LEU A 69 -11.38 16.96 -1.21
N ASP A 70 -12.18 17.03 -0.15
CA ASP A 70 -12.73 18.30 0.33
C ASP A 70 -12.65 18.34 1.84
N ASP A 71 -12.68 19.55 2.40
CA ASP A 71 -12.54 19.77 3.85
C ASP A 71 -13.87 19.63 4.60
N ASP A 72 -14.98 19.49 3.89
CA ASP A 72 -16.31 19.42 4.51
C ASP A 72 -16.68 18.01 4.97
N HIS A 73 -15.94 17.02 4.50
CA HIS A 73 -16.22 15.62 4.79
C HIS A 73 -14.94 14.89 5.20
N GLU A 74 -15.12 13.91 6.06
CA GLU A 74 -14.02 13.06 6.48
C GLU A 74 -13.58 12.14 5.34
N GLY A 75 -12.27 11.97 5.18
CA GLY A 75 -11.72 11.02 4.22
C GLY A 75 -11.41 9.71 4.92
N THR A 76 -11.74 8.59 4.28
CA THR A 76 -11.48 7.26 4.83
C THR A 76 -10.81 6.35 3.82
N ARG A 77 -9.95 5.49 4.34
CA ARG A 77 -9.30 4.42 3.58
C ARG A 77 -9.22 3.19 4.47
N ASP A 78 -9.89 2.13 4.05
CA ASP A 78 -9.94 0.88 4.80
C ASP A 78 -9.29 -0.22 3.97
N VAL A 79 -8.27 -0.85 4.53
CA VAL A 79 -7.57 -1.96 3.90
C VAL A 79 -7.41 -3.10 4.89
N PHE A 80 -7.33 -4.30 4.35
CA PHE A 80 -7.03 -5.51 5.09
C PHE A 80 -5.67 -6.00 4.62
N VAL A 81 -4.74 -6.16 5.55
CA VAL A 81 -3.37 -6.58 5.22
C VAL A 81 -3.09 -7.92 5.87
N LEU A 82 -2.66 -8.88 5.05
CA LEU A 82 -2.22 -10.18 5.51
C LEU A 82 -0.76 -10.35 5.14
N THR A 83 0.03 -10.85 6.08
CA THR A 83 1.41 -11.19 5.83
C THR A 83 1.64 -12.67 6.00
N CYS A 84 2.44 -13.25 5.10
CA CYS A 84 2.89 -14.62 5.22
C CYS A 84 4.38 -14.56 5.56
N PRO A 85 4.76 -14.87 6.82
CA PRO A 85 6.14 -14.70 7.24
C PRO A 85 7.12 -15.61 6.51
N SER A 86 6.69 -16.83 6.18
CA SER A 86 7.53 -17.77 5.45
C SER A 86 6.67 -18.78 4.75
N LEU A 87 6.96 -19.00 3.46
CA LEU A 87 6.31 -20.04 2.66
C LEU A 87 6.94 -21.41 2.87
N LEU A 88 8.10 -21.46 3.54
CA LEU A 88 8.87 -22.68 3.71
C LEU A 88 8.82 -23.24 5.13
N SER A 89 8.06 -22.64 5.98
CA SER A 89 7.95 -23.10 7.38
C SER A 89 6.89 -24.17 7.57
#